data_64982a6b11409d52cd0627c68f1a0b73
#
_entry.id   64982a6b11409d52cd0627c68f1a0b73
#
_cell.length_a   1.000
_cell.length_b   1.000
_cell.length_c   1.000
_cell.angle_alpha   90.00
_cell.angle_beta   90.00
_cell.angle_gamma   90.00
#
_symmetry.space_group_name_H-M   'P 1'
#
loop_
_entity.id
_entity.type
_entity.pdbx_description
1 polymer ?
#
loop_
_entity_poly.entity_id
_entity_poly.type
_entity_poly.pdbx_seq_one_letter_code
_entity_poly.pdbx_strand_id
1 'polypeptide(L)'
;MSGALAGKVAIITGAGSGIGRASAIRFAAEGAKVVLGDMAATVHETAAMIGAAATAVQMDAGDEGDVAAIVAKTLELHGQIDIAFAKAGISGGMEGIFDNTVENFTQVLRVNLIGPWLMVKHAGKVMADASQAGAQRGGSIILTASVAGIRSGAGGPPYSASKAGVINLAKVTAQQLSATGVRCNAICPGLTETGMTKPTFDYAKDKGVTDKIGRLNPLRRGAQPEELANVALFLASDQASYVNGQAIAVDGGLSSSHPVTRQLTGQTAV
;
A
#
# COMPACT_ATOMS: atom_id res chain seq x y z
N MET A 1 -23.98 14.11 -5.54
CA MET A 1 -22.73 13.97 -6.34
C MET A 1 -22.32 12.50 -6.28
N SER A 2 -21.96 11.90 -7.41
CA SER A 2 -21.39 10.53 -7.41
C SER A 2 -20.03 10.55 -6.71
N GLY A 3 -19.69 9.49 -5.95
CA GLY A 3 -18.38 9.38 -5.29
C GLY A 3 -17.22 9.35 -6.29
N ALA A 4 -16.01 9.65 -5.82
CA ALA A 4 -14.80 9.75 -6.67
C ALA A 4 -14.43 8.45 -7.41
N LEU A 5 -14.96 7.29 -6.98
CA LEU A 5 -14.75 5.96 -7.57
C LEU A 5 -16.06 5.33 -8.05
N ALA A 6 -17.11 6.13 -8.31
CA ALA A 6 -18.39 5.61 -8.75
C ALA A 6 -18.24 4.75 -10.02
N GLY A 7 -18.74 3.49 -9.96
CA GLY A 7 -18.68 2.54 -11.06
C GLY A 7 -17.30 1.89 -11.30
N LYS A 8 -16.28 2.22 -10.51
CA LYS A 8 -14.96 1.60 -10.57
C LYS A 8 -14.93 0.26 -9.82
N VAL A 9 -14.05 -0.63 -10.28
CA VAL A 9 -13.77 -1.93 -9.65
C VAL A 9 -12.33 -1.96 -9.17
N ALA A 10 -12.12 -2.25 -7.88
CA ALA A 10 -10.81 -2.25 -7.25
C ALA A 10 -10.46 -3.63 -6.66
N ILE A 11 -9.22 -4.07 -6.87
CA ILE A 11 -8.61 -5.18 -6.12
C ILE A 11 -7.68 -4.56 -5.07
N ILE A 12 -7.78 -5.01 -3.81
CA ILE A 12 -6.94 -4.55 -2.70
C ILE A 12 -6.38 -5.76 -1.96
N THR A 13 -5.06 -5.95 -1.96
CA THR A 13 -4.41 -6.98 -1.14
C THR A 13 -4.00 -6.46 0.22
N GLY A 14 -3.89 -7.34 1.23
CA GLY A 14 -3.65 -6.94 2.62
C GLY A 14 -4.83 -6.16 3.22
N ALA A 15 -6.05 -6.51 2.79
CA ALA A 15 -7.28 -5.77 3.14
C ALA A 15 -7.92 -6.22 4.47
N GLY A 16 -7.36 -7.22 5.14
CA GLY A 16 -7.88 -7.74 6.41
C GLY A 16 -7.64 -6.81 7.60
N SER A 17 -6.75 -5.81 7.51
CA SER A 17 -6.43 -4.91 8.62
C SER A 17 -5.77 -3.60 8.16
N GLY A 18 -5.58 -2.66 9.10
CA GLY A 18 -4.78 -1.45 8.96
C GLY A 18 -5.10 -0.63 7.70
N ILE A 19 -4.07 -0.21 6.97
CA ILE A 19 -4.20 0.64 5.78
C ILE A 19 -5.06 -0.03 4.69
N GLY A 20 -4.94 -1.35 4.49
CA GLY A 20 -5.73 -2.06 3.49
C GLY A 20 -7.22 -2.06 3.80
N ARG A 21 -7.60 -2.35 5.06
CA ARG A 21 -8.98 -2.26 5.54
C ARG A 21 -9.54 -0.85 5.41
N ALA A 22 -8.80 0.16 5.88
CA ALA A 22 -9.21 1.56 5.79
C ALA A 22 -9.41 2.00 4.33
N SER A 23 -8.51 1.59 3.42
CA SER A 23 -8.64 1.87 1.98
C SER A 23 -9.83 1.17 1.35
N ALA A 24 -10.09 -0.08 1.70
CA ALA A 24 -11.24 -0.84 1.21
C ALA A 24 -12.57 -0.16 1.58
N ILE A 25 -12.71 0.22 2.86
CA ILE A 25 -13.88 0.95 3.36
C ILE A 25 -14.01 2.30 2.64
N ARG A 26 -12.90 3.03 2.50
CA ARG A 26 -12.90 4.35 1.86
C ARG A 26 -13.25 4.27 0.38
N PHE A 27 -12.72 3.31 -0.36
CA PHE A 27 -13.00 3.12 -1.79
C PHE A 27 -14.46 2.74 -2.02
N ALA A 28 -15.00 1.84 -1.20
CA ALA A 28 -16.41 1.45 -1.27
C ALA A 28 -17.34 2.64 -0.95
N ALA A 29 -17.01 3.46 0.04
CA ALA A 29 -17.76 4.68 0.38
C ALA A 29 -17.78 5.69 -0.77
N GLU A 30 -16.77 5.68 -1.64
CA GLU A 30 -16.70 6.52 -2.85
C GLU A 30 -17.30 5.84 -4.10
N GLY A 31 -17.99 4.72 -3.91
CA GLY A 31 -18.81 4.08 -4.94
C GLY A 31 -18.10 2.96 -5.73
N ALA A 32 -16.90 2.53 -5.31
CA ALA A 32 -16.24 1.38 -5.92
C ALA A 32 -16.85 0.04 -5.50
N LYS A 33 -16.80 -0.95 -6.38
CA LYS A 33 -16.86 -2.36 -6.02
C LYS A 33 -15.46 -2.82 -5.66
N VAL A 34 -15.29 -3.51 -4.52
CA VAL A 34 -13.97 -3.89 -4.01
C VAL A 34 -13.85 -5.40 -3.85
N VAL A 35 -12.81 -5.98 -4.43
CA VAL A 35 -12.42 -7.38 -4.22
C VAL A 35 -11.18 -7.39 -3.33
N LEU A 36 -11.33 -7.99 -2.15
CA LEU A 36 -10.41 -7.86 -1.04
C LEU A 36 -9.63 -9.16 -0.85
N GLY A 37 -8.29 -9.09 -0.94
CA GLY A 37 -7.41 -10.23 -0.70
C GLY A 37 -6.63 -10.07 0.60
N ASP A 38 -6.54 -11.13 1.40
CA ASP A 38 -5.63 -11.22 2.55
C ASP A 38 -5.37 -12.69 2.90
N MET A 39 -4.23 -12.98 3.48
CA MET A 39 -3.94 -14.31 4.00
C MET A 39 -4.75 -14.61 5.28
N ALA A 40 -5.04 -13.57 6.07
CA ALA A 40 -5.82 -13.68 7.29
C ALA A 40 -7.34 -13.68 7.00
N ALA A 41 -8.08 -14.52 7.74
CA ALA A 41 -9.53 -14.60 7.64
C ALA A 41 -10.27 -13.27 7.99
N THR A 42 -9.58 -12.33 8.64
CA THR A 42 -10.10 -10.99 8.93
C THR A 42 -10.49 -10.18 7.68
N VAL A 43 -10.11 -10.63 6.49
CA VAL A 43 -10.60 -10.06 5.22
C VAL A 43 -12.13 -10.19 5.09
N HIS A 44 -12.70 -11.26 5.61
CA HIS A 44 -14.14 -11.47 5.62
C HIS A 44 -14.87 -10.48 6.54
N GLU A 45 -14.25 -10.11 7.68
CA GLU A 45 -14.75 -9.04 8.55
C GLU A 45 -14.80 -7.71 7.82
N THR A 46 -13.72 -7.37 7.10
CA THR A 46 -13.65 -6.15 6.29
C THR A 46 -14.75 -6.12 5.24
N ALA A 47 -14.97 -7.23 4.53
CA ALA A 47 -16.04 -7.32 3.55
C ALA A 47 -17.42 -7.19 4.20
N ALA A 48 -17.64 -7.79 5.38
CA ALA A 48 -18.90 -7.66 6.12
C ALA A 48 -19.17 -6.21 6.57
N MET A 49 -18.13 -5.46 6.97
CA MET A 49 -18.25 -4.03 7.31
C MET A 49 -18.70 -3.18 6.12
N ILE A 50 -18.29 -3.54 4.92
CA ILE A 50 -18.59 -2.81 3.68
C ILE A 50 -19.97 -3.25 3.11
N GLY A 51 -20.30 -4.52 3.25
CA GLY A 51 -21.54 -5.08 2.72
C GLY A 51 -21.49 -5.42 1.24
N ALA A 52 -22.57 -5.21 0.51
CA ALA A 52 -22.76 -5.67 -0.88
C ALA A 52 -21.77 -5.13 -1.91
N ALA A 53 -20.98 -4.13 -1.56
CA ALA A 53 -19.94 -3.58 -2.45
C ALA A 53 -18.60 -4.35 -2.36
N ALA A 54 -18.47 -5.32 -1.44
CA ALA A 54 -17.21 -6.01 -1.18
C ALA A 54 -17.32 -7.53 -1.38
N THR A 55 -16.27 -8.13 -1.92
CA THR A 55 -16.06 -9.59 -1.96
C THR A 55 -14.71 -9.90 -1.34
N ALA A 56 -14.67 -10.84 -0.38
CA ALA A 56 -13.46 -11.30 0.27
C ALA A 56 -12.90 -12.57 -0.39
N VAL A 57 -11.58 -12.63 -0.52
CA VAL A 57 -10.81 -13.78 -1.00
C VAL A 57 -9.64 -14.01 -0.04
N GLN A 58 -9.58 -15.18 0.59
CA GLN A 58 -8.40 -15.54 1.38
C GLN A 58 -7.31 -16.00 0.43
N MET A 59 -6.13 -15.34 0.46
CA MET A 59 -5.05 -15.54 -0.49
C MET A 59 -3.70 -15.11 0.05
N ASP A 60 -2.62 -15.70 -0.47
CA ASP A 60 -1.25 -15.22 -0.27
C ASP A 60 -0.85 -14.31 -1.43
N ALA A 61 -0.59 -13.03 -1.14
CA ALA A 61 -0.19 -12.05 -2.15
C ALA A 61 1.20 -12.31 -2.76
N GLY A 62 2.01 -13.19 -2.16
CA GLY A 62 3.29 -13.64 -2.71
C GLY A 62 3.19 -14.94 -3.53
N ASP A 63 1.99 -15.49 -3.71
CA ASP A 63 1.74 -16.66 -4.56
C ASP A 63 1.10 -16.22 -5.89
N GLU A 64 1.69 -16.66 -7.00
CA GLU A 64 1.22 -16.27 -8.32
C GLU A 64 -0.16 -16.84 -8.67
N GLY A 65 -0.44 -18.08 -8.26
CA GLY A 65 -1.73 -18.73 -8.49
C GLY A 65 -2.85 -17.98 -7.79
N ASP A 66 -2.64 -17.59 -6.54
CA ASP A 66 -3.60 -16.82 -5.74
C ASP A 66 -3.86 -15.43 -6.33
N VAL A 67 -2.78 -14.73 -6.78
CA VAL A 67 -2.92 -13.42 -7.43
C VAL A 67 -3.66 -13.55 -8.76
N ALA A 68 -3.37 -14.55 -9.57
CA ALA A 68 -4.11 -14.81 -10.81
C ALA A 68 -5.58 -15.15 -10.53
N ALA A 69 -5.85 -15.91 -9.47
CA ALA A 69 -7.21 -16.31 -9.08
C ALA A 69 -8.06 -15.11 -8.63
N ILE A 70 -7.53 -14.18 -7.82
CA ILE A 70 -8.29 -12.99 -7.41
C ILE A 70 -8.57 -12.07 -8.61
N VAL A 71 -7.64 -11.95 -9.56
CA VAL A 71 -7.85 -11.19 -10.80
C VAL A 71 -8.95 -11.84 -11.64
N ALA A 72 -8.90 -13.15 -11.85
CA ALA A 72 -9.92 -13.89 -12.58
C ALA A 72 -11.30 -13.77 -11.91
N LYS A 73 -11.35 -13.90 -10.57
CA LYS A 73 -12.58 -13.73 -9.79
C LYS A 73 -13.16 -12.33 -9.92
N THR A 74 -12.32 -11.31 -9.96
CA THR A 74 -12.77 -9.92 -10.14
C THR A 74 -13.41 -9.73 -11.51
N LEU A 75 -12.82 -10.30 -12.56
CA LEU A 75 -13.37 -10.26 -13.92
C LEU A 75 -14.68 -11.04 -14.04
N GLU A 76 -14.77 -12.22 -13.41
CA GLU A 76 -16.00 -13.02 -13.35
C GLU A 76 -17.15 -12.21 -12.72
N LEU A 77 -16.90 -11.50 -11.62
CA LEU A 77 -17.92 -10.77 -10.87
C LEU A 77 -18.32 -9.43 -11.51
N HIS A 78 -17.37 -8.74 -12.13
CA HIS A 78 -17.55 -7.34 -12.49
C HIS A 78 -17.20 -7.00 -13.94
N GLY A 79 -16.55 -7.91 -14.68
CA GLY A 79 -16.17 -7.72 -16.09
C GLY A 79 -15.02 -6.75 -16.33
N GLN A 80 -14.52 -6.05 -15.30
CA GLN A 80 -13.49 -5.03 -15.43
C GLN A 80 -12.61 -4.93 -14.18
N ILE A 81 -11.45 -4.29 -14.32
CA ILE A 81 -10.57 -3.88 -13.23
C ILE A 81 -10.07 -2.47 -13.53
N ASP A 82 -10.40 -1.51 -12.66
CA ASP A 82 -9.96 -0.10 -12.80
C ASP A 82 -8.80 0.22 -11.88
N ILE A 83 -8.74 -0.45 -10.70
CA ILE A 83 -7.79 -0.13 -9.66
C ILE A 83 -7.19 -1.43 -9.13
N ALA A 84 -5.87 -1.47 -9.02
CA ALA A 84 -5.13 -2.56 -8.37
C ALA A 84 -4.25 -1.98 -7.25
N PHE A 85 -4.61 -2.22 -5.99
CA PHE A 85 -3.84 -1.76 -4.85
C PHE A 85 -3.10 -2.93 -4.20
N ALA A 86 -1.82 -3.08 -4.53
CA ALA A 86 -0.90 -4.04 -3.93
C ALA A 86 -0.40 -3.50 -2.57
N LYS A 87 -1.16 -3.82 -1.50
CA LYS A 87 -0.90 -3.32 -0.15
C LYS A 87 -0.33 -4.39 0.79
N ALA A 88 -0.56 -5.67 0.55
CA ALA A 88 -0.02 -6.75 1.39
C ALA A 88 1.48 -6.61 1.64
N GLY A 89 1.92 -6.97 2.84
CA GLY A 89 3.34 -6.93 3.19
C GLY A 89 3.60 -7.37 4.63
N ILE A 90 4.84 -7.80 4.88
CA ILE A 90 5.35 -8.25 6.18
C ILE A 90 6.57 -7.43 6.59
N SER A 91 6.84 -7.33 7.89
CA SER A 91 7.99 -6.57 8.43
C SER A 91 9.31 -7.31 8.27
N GLY A 92 9.30 -8.64 8.34
CA GLY A 92 10.50 -9.48 8.30
C GLY A 92 11.40 -9.37 9.53
N GLY A 93 10.89 -8.79 10.64
CA GLY A 93 11.67 -8.64 11.87
C GLY A 93 12.57 -7.39 11.90
N MET A 94 13.38 -7.31 12.95
CA MET A 94 14.29 -6.19 13.21
C MET A 94 15.76 -6.64 13.33
N GLU A 95 16.05 -7.87 12.94
CA GLU A 95 17.39 -8.43 12.95
C GLU A 95 18.38 -7.58 12.17
N GLY A 96 19.60 -7.48 12.67
CA GLY A 96 20.69 -6.73 12.05
C GLY A 96 21.16 -7.32 10.74
N ILE A 97 22.08 -6.63 10.07
CA ILE A 97 22.60 -7.04 8.74
C ILE A 97 23.33 -8.40 8.79
N PHE A 98 23.92 -8.75 9.91
CA PHE A 98 24.68 -10.00 10.08
C PHE A 98 23.85 -11.16 10.63
N ASP A 99 22.69 -10.87 11.22
CA ASP A 99 21.85 -11.87 11.91
C ASP A 99 20.66 -12.30 11.05
N ASN A 100 20.45 -11.66 9.91
CA ASN A 100 19.37 -11.98 9.00
C ASN A 100 19.68 -13.26 8.20
N THR A 101 18.68 -14.12 8.01
CA THR A 101 18.85 -15.36 7.23
C THR A 101 18.41 -15.16 5.78
N VAL A 102 18.92 -16.01 4.88
CA VAL A 102 18.51 -16.03 3.46
C VAL A 102 17.02 -16.35 3.33
N GLU A 103 16.51 -17.23 4.17
CA GLU A 103 15.10 -17.65 4.18
C GLU A 103 14.20 -16.46 4.54
N ASN A 104 14.52 -15.72 5.63
CA ASN A 104 13.78 -14.53 6.01
C ASN A 104 13.85 -13.45 4.93
N PHE A 105 15.05 -13.20 4.40
CA PHE A 105 15.26 -12.21 3.33
C PHE A 105 14.42 -12.56 2.10
N THR A 106 14.46 -13.82 1.67
CA THR A 106 13.69 -14.32 0.52
C THR A 106 12.18 -14.22 0.77
N GLN A 107 11.71 -14.59 1.97
CA GLN A 107 10.29 -14.51 2.31
C GLN A 107 9.78 -13.06 2.29
N VAL A 108 10.57 -12.11 2.80
CA VAL A 108 10.21 -10.69 2.76
C VAL A 108 10.17 -10.18 1.31
N LEU A 109 11.14 -10.53 0.48
CA LEU A 109 11.11 -10.16 -0.94
C LEU A 109 9.91 -10.78 -1.67
N ARG A 110 9.60 -12.04 -1.38
CA ARG A 110 8.47 -12.75 -1.99
C ARG A 110 7.16 -11.99 -1.76
N VAL A 111 6.86 -11.61 -0.53
CA VAL A 111 5.61 -10.92 -0.22
C VAL A 111 5.66 -9.45 -0.62
N ASN A 112 6.75 -8.74 -0.26
CA ASN A 112 6.79 -7.27 -0.33
C ASN A 112 7.18 -6.71 -1.71
N LEU A 113 7.84 -7.51 -2.57
CA LEU A 113 8.33 -7.06 -3.88
C LEU A 113 7.75 -7.91 -5.02
N ILE A 114 7.85 -9.25 -4.91
CA ILE A 114 7.29 -10.13 -5.94
C ILE A 114 5.77 -10.04 -5.94
N GLY A 115 5.10 -10.00 -4.78
CA GLY A 115 3.66 -9.83 -4.70
C GLY A 115 3.14 -8.58 -5.44
N PRO A 116 3.64 -7.38 -5.20
CA PRO A 116 3.32 -6.20 -5.99
C PRO A 116 3.59 -6.36 -7.49
N TRP A 117 4.70 -7.01 -7.88
CA TRP A 117 4.98 -7.31 -9.27
C TRP A 117 3.95 -8.27 -9.88
N LEU A 118 3.52 -9.31 -9.17
CA LEU A 118 2.47 -10.23 -9.61
C LEU A 118 1.15 -9.48 -9.85
N MET A 119 0.79 -8.54 -8.97
CA MET A 119 -0.38 -7.69 -9.19
C MET A 119 -0.26 -6.84 -10.46
N VAL A 120 0.92 -6.25 -10.72
CA VAL A 120 1.21 -5.55 -11.98
C VAL A 120 1.08 -6.51 -13.17
N LYS A 121 1.68 -7.69 -13.07
CA LYS A 121 1.66 -8.71 -14.14
C LYS A 121 0.25 -9.11 -14.53
N HIS A 122 -0.60 -9.42 -13.56
CA HIS A 122 -1.93 -9.97 -13.83
C HIS A 122 -3.00 -8.87 -14.01
N ALA A 123 -3.19 -7.99 -13.02
CA ALA A 123 -4.19 -6.92 -13.12
C ALA A 123 -3.78 -5.82 -14.10
N GLY A 124 -2.50 -5.43 -14.11
CA GLY A 124 -1.98 -4.43 -15.06
C GLY A 124 -2.11 -4.87 -16.50
N LYS A 125 -1.88 -6.16 -16.79
CA LYS A 125 -2.12 -6.72 -18.14
C LYS A 125 -3.59 -6.60 -18.55
N VAL A 126 -4.53 -6.97 -17.68
CA VAL A 126 -5.96 -6.84 -17.95
C VAL A 126 -6.34 -5.41 -18.28
N MET A 127 -5.89 -4.43 -17.48
CA MET A 127 -6.16 -3.01 -17.69
C MET A 127 -5.57 -2.52 -19.03
N ALA A 128 -4.34 -2.94 -19.37
CA ALA A 128 -3.66 -2.54 -20.61
C ALA A 128 -4.35 -3.13 -21.85
N ASP A 129 -4.69 -4.42 -21.80
CA ASP A 129 -5.39 -5.10 -22.92
C ASP A 129 -6.77 -4.46 -23.16
N ALA A 130 -7.54 -4.19 -22.10
CA ALA A 130 -8.84 -3.54 -22.20
C ALA A 130 -8.75 -2.11 -22.77
N SER A 131 -7.69 -1.37 -22.42
CA SER A 131 -7.45 -0.05 -22.97
C SER A 131 -7.08 -0.09 -24.46
N GLN A 132 -6.22 -1.00 -24.86
CA GLN A 132 -5.84 -1.20 -26.26
C GLN A 132 -7.02 -1.64 -27.13
N ALA A 133 -7.92 -2.45 -26.57
CA ALA A 133 -9.16 -2.84 -27.23
C ALA A 133 -10.23 -1.74 -27.27
N GLY A 134 -9.99 -0.59 -26.63
CA GLY A 134 -10.95 0.52 -26.54
C GLY A 134 -12.13 0.28 -25.59
N ALA A 135 -12.11 -0.83 -24.84
CA ALA A 135 -13.17 -1.21 -23.89
C ALA A 135 -13.09 -0.46 -22.56
N GLN A 136 -11.88 -0.04 -22.16
CA GLN A 136 -11.62 0.70 -20.94
C GLN A 136 -10.58 1.79 -21.22
N ARG A 137 -10.65 2.92 -20.52
CA ARG A 137 -9.65 3.99 -20.64
C ARG A 137 -8.75 4.02 -19.43
N GLY A 138 -7.63 3.30 -19.53
CA GLY A 138 -6.59 3.30 -18.51
C GLY A 138 -6.97 2.55 -17.23
N GLY A 139 -6.29 2.90 -16.15
CA GLY A 139 -6.45 2.32 -14.82
C GLY A 139 -5.47 2.90 -13.83
N SER A 140 -5.54 2.49 -12.56
CA SER A 140 -4.61 2.92 -11.53
C SER A 140 -4.03 1.72 -10.77
N ILE A 141 -2.71 1.57 -10.83
CA ILE A 141 -1.96 0.61 -10.01
C ILE A 141 -1.29 1.39 -8.88
N ILE A 142 -1.54 0.96 -7.64
CA ILE A 142 -0.96 1.58 -6.44
C ILE A 142 -0.14 0.51 -5.74
N LEU A 143 1.15 0.76 -5.58
CA LEU A 143 2.08 -0.13 -4.89
C LEU A 143 2.39 0.42 -3.50
N THR A 144 2.54 -0.46 -2.50
CA THR A 144 2.91 -0.03 -1.16
C THR A 144 4.40 -0.20 -0.91
N ALA A 145 5.12 0.90 -1.03
CA ALA A 145 6.49 1.02 -0.58
C ALA A 145 6.55 1.34 0.94
N SER A 146 7.46 2.17 1.36
CA SER A 146 7.61 2.68 2.74
C SER A 146 8.63 3.81 2.73
N VAL A 147 8.62 4.65 3.77
CA VAL A 147 9.74 5.54 4.08
C VAL A 147 11.06 4.76 4.23
N ALA A 148 11.00 3.48 4.64
CA ALA A 148 12.17 2.59 4.71
C ALA A 148 12.83 2.32 3.34
N GLY A 149 12.12 2.50 2.23
CA GLY A 149 12.68 2.45 0.89
C GLY A 149 13.29 3.77 0.42
N ILE A 150 13.08 4.87 1.16
CA ILE A 150 13.59 6.21 0.85
C ILE A 150 14.82 6.54 1.70
N ARG A 151 14.80 6.14 2.98
CA ARG A 151 15.87 6.42 3.94
C ARG A 151 16.14 5.23 4.86
N SER A 152 17.35 5.13 5.37
CA SER A 152 17.74 4.11 6.35
C SER A 152 17.11 4.35 7.73
N GLY A 153 17.09 3.30 8.56
CA GLY A 153 16.66 3.37 9.96
C GLY A 153 15.15 3.25 10.20
N ALA A 154 14.35 3.02 9.15
CA ALA A 154 12.90 2.88 9.27
C ALA A 154 12.40 1.43 9.08
N GLY A 155 13.31 0.45 9.02
CA GLY A 155 13.01 -0.97 8.90
C GLY A 155 14.28 -1.81 8.79
N GLY A 156 14.17 -3.12 9.01
CA GLY A 156 15.27 -4.08 8.85
C GLY A 156 15.76 -4.18 7.40
N PRO A 157 16.93 -4.83 7.18
CA PRO A 157 17.55 -4.92 5.86
C PRO A 157 16.66 -5.50 4.76
N PRO A 158 15.98 -6.67 4.91
CA PRO A 158 15.13 -7.22 3.86
C PRO A 158 13.92 -6.33 3.58
N TYR A 159 13.31 -5.74 4.62
CA TYR A 159 12.18 -4.84 4.46
C TYR A 159 12.57 -3.59 3.65
N SER A 160 13.65 -2.91 4.06
CA SER A 160 14.12 -1.70 3.38
C SER A 160 14.49 -1.97 1.92
N ALA A 161 15.21 -3.07 1.64
CA ALA A 161 15.55 -3.47 0.29
C ALA A 161 14.30 -3.75 -0.56
N SER A 162 13.31 -4.48 -0.01
CA SER A 162 12.06 -4.76 -0.71
C SER A 162 11.31 -3.47 -1.05
N LYS A 163 11.24 -2.51 -0.12
CA LYS A 163 10.48 -1.26 -0.30
C LYS A 163 11.18 -0.27 -1.25
N ALA A 164 12.51 -0.26 -1.30
CA ALA A 164 13.27 0.43 -2.34
C ALA A 164 13.01 -0.19 -3.73
N GLY A 165 12.96 -1.53 -3.81
CA GLY A 165 12.57 -2.24 -5.03
C GLY A 165 11.19 -1.85 -5.54
N VAL A 166 10.19 -1.73 -4.66
CA VAL A 166 8.82 -1.30 -5.02
C VAL A 166 8.79 0.13 -5.58
N ILE A 167 9.60 1.05 -5.02
CA ILE A 167 9.70 2.41 -5.55
C ILE A 167 10.17 2.39 -7.01
N ASN A 168 11.20 1.59 -7.31
CA ASN A 168 11.68 1.47 -8.68
C ASN A 168 10.71 0.70 -9.58
N LEU A 169 10.06 -0.34 -9.05
CA LEU A 169 9.03 -1.10 -9.78
C LEU A 169 7.90 -0.18 -10.27
N ALA A 170 7.44 0.77 -9.46
CA ALA A 170 6.43 1.73 -9.88
C ALA A 170 6.87 2.57 -11.10
N LYS A 171 8.13 3.01 -11.12
CA LYS A 171 8.71 3.79 -12.22
C LYS A 171 8.81 2.96 -13.51
N VAL A 172 9.33 1.75 -13.41
CA VAL A 172 9.49 0.84 -14.55
C VAL A 172 8.11 0.45 -15.11
N THR A 173 7.15 0.15 -14.23
CA THR A 173 5.77 -0.17 -14.64
C THR A 173 5.11 0.99 -15.38
N ALA A 174 5.20 2.20 -14.83
CA ALA A 174 4.65 3.40 -15.46
C ALA A 174 5.22 3.63 -16.88
N GLN A 175 6.51 3.38 -17.06
CA GLN A 175 7.17 3.50 -18.36
C GLN A 175 6.74 2.38 -19.33
N GLN A 176 6.66 1.13 -18.85
CA GLN A 176 6.31 0.00 -19.72
C GLN A 176 4.82 -0.02 -20.11
N LEU A 177 3.94 0.59 -19.32
CA LEU A 177 2.52 0.76 -19.63
C LEU A 177 2.22 2.05 -20.44
N SER A 178 3.23 2.61 -21.10
CA SER A 178 3.07 3.80 -21.95
C SER A 178 1.95 3.62 -22.98
N ALA A 179 1.21 4.69 -23.24
CA ALA A 179 0.09 4.76 -24.20
C ALA A 179 -1.15 3.89 -23.86
N THR A 180 -1.15 3.16 -22.74
CA THR A 180 -2.34 2.42 -22.28
C THR A 180 -3.29 3.24 -21.41
N GLY A 181 -2.86 4.42 -20.93
CA GLY A 181 -3.58 5.19 -19.93
C GLY A 181 -3.55 4.61 -18.52
N VAL A 182 -2.90 3.45 -18.32
CA VAL A 182 -2.70 2.86 -16.99
C VAL A 182 -1.57 3.57 -16.26
N ARG A 183 -1.87 4.10 -15.09
CA ARG A 183 -0.90 4.77 -14.20
C ARG A 183 -0.41 3.81 -13.14
N CYS A 184 0.86 3.92 -12.76
CA CYS A 184 1.43 3.17 -11.66
C CYS A 184 2.19 4.09 -10.72
N ASN A 185 1.81 4.13 -9.43
CA ASN A 185 2.46 4.93 -8.42
C ASN A 185 2.70 4.11 -7.14
N ALA A 186 3.66 4.53 -6.33
CA ALA A 186 3.89 3.97 -5.02
C ALA A 186 3.49 4.96 -3.93
N ILE A 187 2.87 4.47 -2.85
CA ILE A 187 2.79 5.20 -1.59
C ILE A 187 3.90 4.75 -0.66
N CYS A 188 4.48 5.70 0.08
CA CYS A 188 5.57 5.44 1.02
C CYS A 188 5.13 5.86 2.44
N PRO A 189 4.40 4.99 3.16
CA PRO A 189 3.96 5.28 4.51
C PRO A 189 5.13 5.51 5.47
N GLY A 190 4.97 6.46 6.39
CA GLY A 190 5.73 6.56 7.62
C GLY A 190 5.19 5.64 8.71
N LEU A 191 5.52 5.95 9.97
CA LEU A 191 4.99 5.25 11.12
C LEU A 191 3.47 5.44 11.20
N THR A 192 2.72 4.38 10.93
CA THR A 192 1.26 4.35 10.91
C THR A 192 0.77 3.36 11.95
N GLU A 193 -0.26 3.69 12.72
CA GLU A 193 -0.84 2.82 13.74
C GLU A 193 -1.63 1.67 13.10
N THR A 194 -1.01 0.50 13.03
CA THR A 194 -1.55 -0.71 12.40
C THR A 194 -1.15 -1.94 13.21
N GLY A 195 -1.69 -3.12 12.87
CA GLY A 195 -1.27 -4.37 13.49
C GLY A 195 0.25 -4.63 13.40
N MET A 196 0.89 -4.24 12.30
CA MET A 196 2.34 -4.39 12.11
C MET A 196 3.16 -3.53 13.09
N THR A 197 2.70 -2.34 13.41
CA THR A 197 3.39 -1.37 14.27
C THR A 197 2.85 -1.36 15.71
N LYS A 198 1.77 -2.11 15.98
CA LYS A 198 1.15 -2.22 17.29
C LYS A 198 2.14 -2.44 18.44
N PRO A 199 3.14 -3.34 18.32
CA PRO A 199 4.13 -3.53 19.39
C PRO A 199 4.85 -2.23 19.78
N THR A 200 5.15 -1.35 18.83
CA THR A 200 5.80 -0.05 19.10
C THR A 200 4.86 0.89 19.86
N PHE A 201 3.60 0.96 19.46
CA PHE A 201 2.60 1.80 20.12
C PHE A 201 2.25 1.28 21.53
N ASP A 202 2.08 -0.04 21.68
CA ASP A 202 1.82 -0.67 22.99
C ASP A 202 2.99 -0.44 23.94
N TYR A 203 4.24 -0.66 23.50
CA TYR A 203 5.42 -0.38 24.31
C TYR A 203 5.46 1.08 24.79
N ALA A 204 5.19 2.03 23.90
CA ALA A 204 5.19 3.44 24.26
C ALA A 204 4.10 3.78 25.29
N LYS A 205 2.93 3.15 25.18
CA LYS A 205 1.83 3.27 26.13
C LYS A 205 2.20 2.69 27.50
N ASP A 206 2.71 1.46 27.51
CA ASP A 206 3.07 0.75 28.74
C ASP A 206 4.20 1.45 29.52
N LYS A 207 5.11 2.12 28.81
CA LYS A 207 6.21 2.89 29.39
C LYS A 207 5.85 4.37 29.67
N GLY A 208 4.64 4.81 29.35
CA GLY A 208 4.24 6.22 29.53
C GLY A 208 5.03 7.20 28.66
N VAL A 209 5.51 6.76 27.47
CA VAL A 209 6.34 7.55 26.56
C VAL A 209 5.69 7.76 25.20
N THR A 210 4.38 7.85 25.15
CA THR A 210 3.60 8.06 23.91
C THR A 210 3.96 9.35 23.19
N ASP A 211 4.47 10.36 23.91
CA ASP A 211 5.02 11.59 23.38
C ASP A 211 6.26 11.39 22.50
N LYS A 212 6.91 10.22 22.60
CA LYS A 212 8.05 9.85 21.75
C LYS A 212 7.63 9.26 20.40
N ILE A 213 6.36 8.87 20.26
CA ILE A 213 5.84 8.40 18.98
C ILE A 213 5.91 9.54 17.95
N GLY A 214 6.54 9.25 16.81
CA GLY A 214 6.69 10.23 15.72
C GLY A 214 7.70 11.36 15.98
N ARG A 215 8.53 11.31 17.04
CA ARG A 215 9.53 12.36 17.34
C ARG A 215 10.42 12.77 16.17
N LEU A 216 10.66 11.85 15.25
CA LEU A 216 11.54 12.07 14.09
C LEU A 216 10.83 12.74 12.92
N ASN A 217 9.51 12.81 12.90
CA ASN A 217 8.80 13.52 11.86
C ASN A 217 8.29 14.89 12.34
N PRO A 218 8.22 15.91 11.49
CA PRO A 218 7.76 17.26 11.83
C PRO A 218 6.36 17.33 12.44
N LEU A 219 5.44 16.40 12.10
CA LEU A 219 4.09 16.35 12.65
C LEU A 219 4.04 15.74 14.06
N ARG A 220 5.17 15.18 14.56
CA ARG A 220 5.33 14.66 15.92
C ARG A 220 4.29 13.63 16.37
N ARG A 221 3.80 12.80 15.45
CA ARG A 221 2.85 11.72 15.74
C ARG A 221 2.98 10.56 14.75
N GLY A 222 2.38 9.42 15.07
CA GLY A 222 2.05 8.40 14.08
C GLY A 222 0.88 8.83 13.19
N ALA A 223 0.80 8.27 12.01
CA ALA A 223 -0.36 8.42 11.14
C ALA A 223 -1.44 7.41 11.52
N GLN A 224 -2.70 7.74 11.21
CA GLN A 224 -3.82 6.80 11.23
C GLN A 224 -3.96 6.14 9.84
N PRO A 225 -4.45 4.89 9.76
CA PRO A 225 -4.67 4.19 8.50
C PRO A 225 -5.48 4.98 7.47
N GLU A 226 -6.46 5.75 7.93
CA GLU A 226 -7.35 6.58 7.12
C GLU A 226 -6.60 7.69 6.37
N GLU A 227 -5.51 8.21 6.94
CA GLU A 227 -4.68 9.23 6.29
C GLU A 227 -3.98 8.66 5.06
N LEU A 228 -3.55 7.39 5.14
CA LEU A 228 -2.97 6.67 4.00
C LEU A 228 -4.04 6.28 2.98
N ALA A 229 -5.22 5.87 3.44
CA ALA A 229 -6.35 5.55 2.59
C ALA A 229 -6.82 6.76 1.75
N ASN A 230 -6.76 7.97 2.29
CA ASN A 230 -7.09 9.19 1.55
C ASN A 230 -6.10 9.46 0.40
N VAL A 231 -4.80 9.21 0.60
CA VAL A 231 -3.81 9.33 -0.48
C VAL A 231 -3.98 8.22 -1.52
N ALA A 232 -4.28 6.99 -1.07
CA ALA A 232 -4.60 5.89 -1.97
C ALA A 232 -5.86 6.20 -2.81
N LEU A 233 -6.90 6.80 -2.21
CA LEU A 233 -8.10 7.24 -2.92
C LEU A 233 -7.76 8.29 -3.99
N PHE A 234 -6.97 9.30 -3.65
CA PHE A 234 -6.51 10.30 -4.63
C PHE A 234 -5.83 9.62 -5.82
N LEU A 235 -4.87 8.72 -5.56
CA LEU A 235 -4.15 8.00 -6.62
C LEU A 235 -5.06 7.07 -7.44
N ALA A 236 -6.08 6.49 -6.83
CA ALA A 236 -7.07 5.64 -7.48
C ALA A 236 -8.00 6.42 -8.41
N SER A 237 -8.27 7.68 -8.10
CA SER A 237 -9.25 8.53 -8.77
C SER A 237 -8.68 9.25 -10.01
N ASP A 238 -9.59 9.83 -10.80
CA ASP A 238 -9.23 10.64 -11.96
C ASP A 238 -8.57 11.98 -11.58
N GLN A 239 -8.63 12.38 -10.29
CA GLN A 239 -7.91 13.56 -9.78
C GLN A 239 -6.39 13.39 -9.91
N ALA A 240 -5.89 12.15 -9.93
CA ALA A 240 -4.48 11.83 -10.14
C ALA A 240 -4.15 11.51 -11.61
N SER A 241 -4.95 11.95 -12.57
CA SER A 241 -4.84 11.60 -14.00
C SER A 241 -3.46 11.90 -14.62
N TYR A 242 -2.73 12.85 -14.06
CA TYR A 242 -1.36 13.20 -14.53
C TYR A 242 -0.25 12.81 -13.55
N VAL A 243 -0.58 11.99 -12.52
CA VAL A 243 0.40 11.46 -11.56
C VAL A 243 0.75 10.03 -11.97
N ASN A 244 1.96 9.82 -12.48
CA ASN A 244 2.44 8.53 -12.95
C ASN A 244 3.91 8.32 -12.63
N GLY A 245 4.31 7.11 -12.23
CA GLY A 245 5.69 6.74 -11.90
C GLY A 245 6.23 7.36 -10.60
N GLN A 246 5.37 7.89 -9.73
CA GLN A 246 5.79 8.62 -8.54
C GLN A 246 5.81 7.74 -7.29
N ALA A 247 6.73 8.06 -6.37
CA ALA A 247 6.77 7.51 -5.01
C ALA A 247 6.38 8.64 -4.04
N ILE A 248 5.15 8.56 -3.52
CA ILE A 248 4.56 9.62 -2.69
C ILE A 248 4.76 9.29 -1.21
N ALA A 249 5.58 10.09 -0.52
CA ALA A 249 5.77 9.97 0.92
C ALA A 249 4.53 10.47 1.67
N VAL A 250 4.04 9.62 2.59
CA VAL A 250 2.93 9.93 3.51
C VAL A 250 3.44 9.61 4.92
N ASP A 251 4.33 10.45 5.43
CA ASP A 251 5.22 10.12 6.55
C ASP A 251 5.38 11.25 7.58
N GLY A 252 4.51 12.25 7.51
CA GLY A 252 4.57 13.41 8.41
C GLY A 252 5.83 14.27 8.24
N GLY A 253 6.51 14.16 7.07
CA GLY A 253 7.73 14.88 6.75
C GLY A 253 9.01 14.16 7.18
N LEU A 254 8.92 12.88 7.61
CA LEU A 254 10.09 12.12 8.08
C LEU A 254 11.20 12.01 7.03
N SER A 255 10.84 11.75 5.76
CA SER A 255 11.83 11.58 4.70
C SER A 255 12.40 12.89 4.15
N SER A 256 11.67 14.00 4.33
CA SER A 256 12.01 15.33 3.81
C SER A 256 12.66 16.25 4.85
N SER A 257 12.76 15.81 6.11
CA SER A 257 13.34 16.62 7.19
C SER A 257 14.74 16.16 7.57
N HIS A 258 15.58 17.13 7.98
CA HIS A 258 16.84 16.83 8.63
C HIS A 258 16.59 16.30 10.05
N PRO A 259 17.40 15.37 10.60
CA PRO A 259 17.25 14.86 11.97
C PRO A 259 17.25 15.98 13.04
N VAL A 260 17.96 17.06 12.76
CA VAL A 260 17.95 18.27 13.60
C VAL A 260 16.92 19.25 13.02
N THR A 261 15.69 19.17 13.49
CA THR A 261 14.67 20.17 13.16
C THR A 261 14.90 21.45 13.94
N ARG A 262 14.52 22.61 13.35
CA ARG A 262 14.56 23.89 14.07
C ARG A 262 13.79 23.75 15.38
N GLN A 263 14.48 24.01 16.47
CA GLN A 263 13.88 23.95 17.80
C GLN A 263 13.06 25.20 18.08
N LEU A 264 11.90 25.04 18.68
CA LEU A 264 11.22 26.16 19.33
C LEU A 264 11.98 26.56 20.60
N THR A 265 11.84 27.81 21.03
CA THR A 265 12.48 28.30 22.25
C THR A 265 12.19 27.36 23.45
N GLY A 266 13.23 26.89 24.12
CA GLY A 266 13.12 25.94 25.23
C GLY A 266 13.13 24.46 24.85
N GLN A 267 13.23 24.09 23.57
CA GLN A 267 13.42 22.70 23.14
C GLN A 267 14.89 22.42 22.86
N THR A 268 15.36 21.25 23.24
CA THR A 268 16.70 20.77 22.88
C THR A 268 16.65 19.88 21.66
N ALA A 269 17.62 20.01 20.77
CA ALA A 269 17.85 19.10 19.67
C ALA A 269 18.37 17.78 20.24
N VAL A 270 17.53 16.77 20.42
CA VAL A 270 17.93 15.41 20.76
C VAL A 270 17.13 14.45 19.91
#